data_6e195adfa9face7617e27991df355f80
#
_entry.id   6e195adfa9face7617e27991df355f80
#
_cell.length_a   1.000
_cell.length_b   1.000
_cell.length_c   1.000
_cell.angle_alpha   90.00
_cell.angle_beta   90.00
_cell.angle_gamma   90.00
#
_symmetry.space_group_name_H-M   'P 1'
#
loop_
_entity.id
_entity.type
_entity.pdbx_description
1 polymer ?
#
loop_
_entity_poly.entity_id
_entity_poly.type
_entity_poly.pdbx_seq_one_letter_code
_entity_poly.pdbx_strand_id
1 'polypeptide(L)'
;IWSRLVGSEMCIRDRNSLIDLVVFGRAAAKRAAELIKPGAPHEELSDTETQKCLDRFDKIRNAKGDIGTAELRLSMQKTMQSKCAVFRTEKTLKEGVDEIRKTYDGLESISVKDKSMIFNTDLVETLEFDNLIRQAVVTVDSAYNRKESRGAHAREDFPKRDDEKFMQHTLAWCDGKNTK
;
A
#
# COMPACT_ATOMS: atom_id res chain seq x y z
N ILE A 1 16.75 -10.14 -11.87
CA ILE A 1 15.47 -10.43 -11.22
C ILE A 1 15.66 -11.16 -9.89
N TRP A 2 16.51 -12.17 -9.85
CA TRP A 2 16.79 -12.96 -8.64
C TRP A 2 17.44 -12.16 -7.52
N SER A 3 18.33 -11.23 -7.83
CA SER A 3 18.99 -10.38 -6.84
C SER A 3 18.05 -9.38 -6.17
N ARG A 4 16.91 -9.08 -6.81
CA ARG A 4 15.87 -8.22 -6.23
C ARG A 4 14.86 -9.00 -5.39
N LEU A 5 14.56 -10.23 -5.78
CA LEU A 5 13.67 -11.11 -5.02
C LEU A 5 14.31 -11.65 -3.73
N VAL A 6 15.60 -11.77 -3.69
CA VAL A 6 16.31 -12.13 -2.45
C VAL A 6 16.39 -10.94 -1.51
N GLY A 7 15.52 -9.99 -1.74
CA GLY A 7 15.17 -8.98 -0.76
C GLY A 7 16.32 -8.39 -0.07
N SER A 8 17.18 -8.48 -0.78
CA SER A 8 18.40 -7.90 -0.48
C SER A 8 18.23 -6.52 0.08
N GLU A 9 17.29 -5.75 -0.41
CA GLU A 9 17.00 -4.46 0.20
C GLU A 9 16.32 -4.56 1.55
N MET A 10 15.41 -5.49 1.74
CA MET A 10 14.75 -5.71 3.02
C MET A 10 15.73 -6.31 4.05
N CYS A 11 16.48 -7.33 3.65
CA CYS A 11 17.49 -7.94 4.51
C CYS A 11 18.70 -7.03 4.75
N ILE A 12 19.12 -6.26 3.76
CA ILE A 12 20.27 -5.34 3.89
C ILE A 12 19.88 -4.08 4.68
N ARG A 13 18.68 -3.56 4.48
CA ARG A 13 18.23 -2.32 5.09
C ARG A 13 17.75 -2.47 6.51
N ASP A 14 16.93 -3.47 6.75
CA ASP A 14 16.28 -3.64 8.04
C ASP A 14 17.02 -4.58 8.95
N ARG A 15 17.96 -5.37 8.45
CA ARG A 15 18.78 -6.36 9.15
C ARG A 15 18.02 -7.34 10.04
N ASN A 16 16.83 -6.97 10.50
CA ASN A 16 15.99 -7.72 11.44
C ASN A 16 14.72 -8.31 10.79
N SER A 17 14.47 -8.08 9.49
CA SER A 17 13.23 -8.52 8.82
C SER A 17 13.02 -10.03 8.89
N LEU A 18 14.09 -10.82 8.83
CA LEU A 18 13.98 -12.28 8.98
C LEU A 18 13.54 -12.67 10.39
N ILE A 19 13.99 -11.94 11.41
CA ILE A 19 13.58 -12.17 12.80
C ILE A 19 12.10 -11.83 12.97
N ASP A 20 11.64 -10.73 12.39
CA ASP A 20 10.23 -10.34 12.40
C ASP A 20 9.34 -11.40 11.77
N LEU A 21 9.73 -11.94 10.61
CA LEU A 21 8.99 -13.02 9.95
C LEU A 21 8.85 -14.26 10.84
N VAL A 22 9.92 -14.66 11.49
CA VAL A 22 9.91 -15.83 12.40
C VAL A 22 9.06 -15.57 13.64
N VAL A 23 9.28 -14.44 14.31
CA VAL A 23 8.60 -14.10 15.57
C VAL A 23 7.12 -13.88 15.36
N PHE A 24 6.75 -13.02 14.41
CA PHE A 24 5.35 -12.69 14.17
C PHE A 24 4.61 -13.78 13.42
N GLY A 25 5.26 -14.51 12.52
CA GLY A 25 4.69 -15.70 11.90
C GLY A 25 4.32 -16.77 12.92
N ARG A 26 5.24 -17.03 13.88
CA ARG A 26 4.96 -17.96 14.99
C ARG A 26 3.85 -17.45 15.92
N ALA A 27 3.85 -16.16 16.23
CA ALA A 27 2.80 -15.54 17.05
C ALA A 27 1.45 -15.61 16.36
N ALA A 28 1.37 -15.31 15.07
CA ALA A 28 0.15 -15.41 14.27
C ALA A 28 -0.38 -16.86 14.22
N ALA A 29 0.49 -17.84 13.99
CA ALA A 29 0.08 -19.25 13.97
C ALA A 29 -0.46 -19.72 15.33
N LYS A 30 0.17 -19.34 16.43
CA LYS A 30 -0.32 -19.65 17.78
C LYS A 30 -1.70 -19.00 18.02
N ARG A 31 -1.85 -17.73 17.66
CA ARG A 31 -3.11 -17.02 17.83
C ARG A 31 -4.24 -17.61 16.97
N ALA A 32 -3.92 -17.99 15.74
CA ALA A 32 -4.86 -18.70 14.87
C ALA A 32 -5.31 -20.03 15.50
N ALA A 33 -4.38 -20.82 16.04
CA ALA A 33 -4.70 -22.09 16.70
C ALA A 33 -5.55 -21.94 17.98
N GLU A 34 -5.44 -20.81 18.67
CA GLU A 34 -6.30 -20.49 19.82
C GLU A 34 -7.73 -20.14 19.41
N LEU A 35 -7.88 -19.42 18.29
CA LEU A 35 -9.16 -18.89 17.84
C LEU A 35 -9.91 -19.83 16.92
N ILE A 36 -9.20 -20.58 16.09
CA ILE A 36 -9.77 -21.44 15.06
C ILE A 36 -9.73 -22.88 15.53
N LYS A 37 -10.90 -23.51 15.68
CA LYS A 37 -11.02 -24.92 16.01
C LYS A 37 -11.21 -25.73 14.74
N PRO A 38 -10.42 -26.80 14.50
CA PRO A 38 -10.64 -27.69 13.35
C PRO A 38 -12.08 -28.22 13.33
N GLY A 39 -12.73 -28.15 12.18
CA GLY A 39 -14.12 -28.59 12.00
C GLY A 39 -15.20 -27.66 12.55
N ALA A 40 -14.85 -26.50 13.06
CA ALA A 40 -15.85 -25.49 13.42
C ALA A 40 -16.58 -25.00 12.15
N PRO A 41 -17.91 -24.81 12.23
CA PRO A 41 -18.66 -24.24 11.11
C PRO A 41 -18.17 -22.82 10.82
N HIS A 42 -18.11 -22.48 9.55
CA HIS A 42 -17.87 -21.10 9.14
C HIS A 42 -19.15 -20.27 9.36
N GLU A 43 -18.96 -19.01 9.75
CA GLU A 43 -20.05 -18.05 9.74
C GLU A 43 -20.53 -17.83 8.31
N GLU A 44 -21.84 -17.71 8.13
CA GLU A 44 -22.41 -17.39 6.82
C GLU A 44 -21.96 -15.99 6.39
N LEU A 45 -21.51 -15.87 5.15
CA LEU A 45 -21.18 -14.58 4.57
C LEU A 45 -22.47 -13.79 4.31
N SER A 46 -22.46 -12.54 4.69
CA SER A 46 -23.55 -11.63 4.38
C SER A 46 -23.63 -11.37 2.87
N ASP A 47 -24.81 -11.52 2.30
CA ASP A 47 -25.07 -11.24 0.88
C ASP A 47 -24.66 -9.78 0.52
N THR A 48 -24.85 -8.87 1.46
CA THR A 48 -24.48 -7.45 1.27
C THR A 48 -22.98 -7.28 1.09
N GLU A 49 -22.13 -7.96 1.86
CA GLU A 49 -20.68 -7.84 1.73
C GLU A 49 -20.18 -8.55 0.46
N THR A 50 -20.78 -9.68 0.12
CA THR A 50 -20.50 -10.36 -1.15
C THR A 50 -20.84 -9.45 -2.33
N GLN A 51 -22.02 -8.81 -2.30
CA GLN A 51 -22.42 -7.90 -3.37
C GLN A 51 -21.49 -6.69 -3.51
N LYS A 52 -21.04 -6.08 -2.41
CA LYS A 52 -20.05 -4.99 -2.46
C LYS A 52 -18.75 -5.40 -3.18
N CYS A 53 -18.27 -6.62 -2.92
CA CYS A 53 -17.08 -7.13 -3.59
C CYS A 53 -17.30 -7.31 -5.10
N LEU A 54 -18.46 -7.85 -5.49
CA LEU A 54 -18.84 -8.04 -6.89
C LEU A 54 -19.02 -6.68 -7.59
N ASP A 55 -19.69 -5.74 -6.96
CA ASP A 55 -19.92 -4.39 -7.50
C ASP A 55 -18.59 -3.65 -7.73
N ARG A 56 -17.64 -3.77 -6.79
CA ARG A 56 -16.29 -3.21 -6.95
C ARG A 56 -15.58 -3.83 -8.15
N PHE A 57 -15.62 -5.14 -8.27
CA PHE A 57 -15.01 -5.86 -9.38
C PHE A 57 -15.60 -5.44 -10.73
N ASP A 58 -16.94 -5.43 -10.83
CA ASP A 58 -17.67 -5.08 -12.04
C ASP A 58 -17.47 -3.60 -12.40
N LYS A 59 -17.43 -2.71 -11.43
CA LYS A 59 -17.10 -1.30 -11.65
C LYS A 59 -15.74 -1.13 -12.32
N ILE A 60 -14.72 -1.83 -11.82
CA ILE A 60 -13.36 -1.77 -12.39
C ILE A 60 -13.34 -2.42 -13.77
N ARG A 61 -13.88 -3.62 -13.92
CA ARG A 61 -13.93 -4.33 -15.19
C ARG A 61 -14.60 -3.52 -16.30
N ASN A 62 -15.68 -2.81 -15.96
CA ASN A 62 -16.46 -2.04 -16.92
C ASN A 62 -16.03 -0.58 -17.04
N ALA A 63 -14.94 -0.18 -16.38
CA ALA A 63 -14.43 1.18 -16.44
C ALA A 63 -14.13 1.60 -17.89
N LYS A 64 -14.60 2.81 -18.25
CA LYS A 64 -14.54 3.38 -19.62
C LYS A 64 -13.96 4.80 -19.62
N GLY A 65 -13.05 5.07 -18.72
CA GLY A 65 -12.37 6.36 -18.69
C GLY A 65 -11.37 6.54 -19.85
N ASP A 66 -10.60 7.60 -19.77
CA ASP A 66 -9.64 7.98 -20.81
C ASP A 66 -8.19 7.66 -20.44
N ILE A 67 -7.92 7.29 -19.17
CA ILE A 67 -6.56 7.08 -18.64
C ILE A 67 -6.29 5.59 -18.47
N GLY A 68 -5.22 5.10 -19.09
CA GLY A 68 -4.80 3.72 -18.95
C GLY A 68 -4.15 3.43 -17.60
N THR A 69 -4.35 2.22 -17.06
CA THR A 69 -3.75 1.76 -15.81
C THR A 69 -2.23 1.92 -15.77
N ALA A 70 -1.55 1.60 -16.86
CA ALA A 70 -0.10 1.71 -16.96
C ALA A 70 0.40 3.15 -16.77
N GLU A 71 -0.34 4.15 -17.25
CA GLU A 71 0.00 5.56 -17.11
C GLU A 71 -0.10 6.01 -15.65
N LEU A 72 -1.20 5.70 -14.97
CA LEU A 72 -1.39 6.01 -13.56
C LEU A 72 -0.38 5.28 -12.67
N ARG A 73 -0.12 4.00 -12.97
CA ARG A 73 0.88 3.19 -12.25
C ARG A 73 2.27 3.79 -12.39
N LEU A 74 2.65 4.21 -13.59
CA LEU A 74 3.94 4.86 -13.83
C LEU A 74 4.04 6.21 -13.12
N SER A 75 2.98 7.00 -13.10
CA SER A 75 2.90 8.26 -12.35
C SER A 75 3.14 8.01 -10.86
N MET A 76 2.39 7.09 -10.26
CA MET A 76 2.59 6.69 -8.86
C MET A 76 4.04 6.26 -8.57
N GLN A 77 4.60 5.38 -9.41
CA GLN A 77 5.96 4.88 -9.22
C GLN A 77 7.01 5.99 -9.29
N LYS A 78 6.88 6.91 -10.26
CA LYS A 78 7.78 8.06 -10.38
C LYS A 78 7.69 8.98 -9.17
N THR A 79 6.49 9.29 -8.71
CA THR A 79 6.30 10.12 -7.51
C THR A 79 6.87 9.46 -6.28
N MET A 80 6.57 8.19 -6.03
CA MET A 80 7.11 7.47 -4.88
C MET A 80 8.64 7.40 -4.92
N GLN A 81 9.23 7.17 -6.10
CA GLN A 81 10.68 7.10 -6.26
C GLN A 81 11.36 8.47 -6.10
N SER A 82 10.76 9.55 -6.58
CA SER A 82 11.37 10.89 -6.55
C SER A 82 11.11 11.67 -5.27
N LYS A 83 9.94 11.45 -4.65
CA LYS A 83 9.48 12.26 -3.52
C LYS A 83 9.47 11.52 -2.17
N CYS A 84 9.31 10.20 -2.18
CA CYS A 84 9.18 9.39 -0.97
C CYS A 84 10.20 8.25 -0.89
N ALA A 85 11.34 8.36 -1.57
CA ALA A 85 12.40 7.36 -1.56
C ALA A 85 13.19 7.34 -0.23
N VAL A 86 14.49 7.12 -0.29
CA VAL A 86 15.35 6.94 0.89
C VAL A 86 15.54 8.25 1.66
N PHE A 87 15.89 9.31 0.94
CA PHE A 87 16.15 10.63 1.52
C PHE A 87 14.95 11.54 1.35
N ARG A 88 14.45 12.06 2.45
CA ARG A 88 13.15 12.74 2.53
C ARG A 88 13.30 14.09 3.19
N THR A 89 12.59 15.09 2.69
CA THR A 89 12.45 16.41 3.30
C THR A 89 10.98 16.78 3.39
N GLU A 90 10.63 17.74 4.23
CA GLU A 90 9.26 18.28 4.33
C GLU A 90 8.72 18.68 2.95
N LYS A 91 9.55 19.39 2.17
CA LYS A 91 9.17 19.86 0.84
C LYS A 91 8.88 18.69 -0.11
N THR A 92 9.80 17.73 -0.22
CA THR A 92 9.65 16.61 -1.15
C THR A 92 8.46 15.72 -0.78
N LEU A 93 8.25 15.47 0.52
CA LEU A 93 7.11 14.67 0.98
C LEU A 93 5.78 15.39 0.76
N LYS A 94 5.70 16.71 0.98
CA LYS A 94 4.50 17.48 0.70
C LYS A 94 4.12 17.45 -0.78
N GLU A 95 5.10 17.68 -1.65
CA GLU A 95 4.90 17.54 -3.10
C GLU A 95 4.43 16.12 -3.45
N GLY A 96 5.04 15.09 -2.83
CA GLY A 96 4.65 13.68 -2.99
C GLY A 96 3.21 13.40 -2.58
N VAL A 97 2.76 13.95 -1.44
CA VAL A 97 1.36 13.85 -0.99
C VAL A 97 0.40 14.40 -2.04
N ASP A 98 0.70 15.59 -2.55
CA ASP A 98 -0.17 16.26 -3.53
C ASP A 98 -0.20 15.49 -4.87
N GLU A 99 0.96 15.02 -5.35
CA GLU A 99 1.06 14.24 -6.60
C GLU A 99 0.36 12.86 -6.47
N ILE A 100 0.51 12.16 -5.35
CA ILE A 100 -0.15 10.86 -5.14
C ILE A 100 -1.66 11.02 -5.04
N ARG A 101 -2.16 12.06 -4.38
CA ARG A 101 -3.59 12.35 -4.33
C ARG A 101 -4.17 12.66 -5.71
N LYS A 102 -3.43 13.42 -6.53
CA LYS A 102 -3.81 13.67 -7.93
C LYS A 102 -3.84 12.37 -8.75
N THR A 103 -2.86 11.50 -8.56
CA THR A 103 -2.83 10.18 -9.21
C THR A 103 -4.00 9.31 -8.74
N TYR A 104 -4.36 9.37 -7.46
CA TYR A 104 -5.52 8.68 -6.91
C TYR A 104 -6.83 9.16 -7.56
N ASP A 105 -7.00 10.46 -7.74
CA ASP A 105 -8.17 11.03 -8.43
C ASP A 105 -8.31 10.52 -9.87
N GLY A 106 -7.19 10.18 -10.51
CA GLY A 106 -7.18 9.54 -11.83
C GLY A 106 -7.89 8.17 -11.90
N LEU A 107 -8.11 7.49 -10.76
CA LEU A 107 -8.89 6.25 -10.71
C LEU A 107 -10.33 6.43 -11.21
N GLU A 108 -10.92 7.61 -11.06
CA GLU A 108 -12.28 7.89 -11.54
C GLU A 108 -12.37 7.87 -13.07
N SER A 109 -11.25 8.16 -13.73
CA SER A 109 -11.14 8.19 -15.20
C SER A 109 -10.36 7.02 -15.76
N ILE A 110 -10.22 5.93 -15.00
CA ILE A 110 -9.45 4.76 -15.44
C ILE A 110 -10.18 4.01 -16.55
N SER A 111 -9.41 3.45 -17.47
CA SER A 111 -9.91 2.68 -18.62
C SER A 111 -9.33 1.27 -18.58
N VAL A 112 -10.20 0.28 -18.59
CA VAL A 112 -9.85 -1.13 -18.82
C VAL A 112 -10.34 -1.49 -20.22
N LYS A 113 -9.44 -1.87 -21.10
CA LYS A 113 -9.76 -2.16 -22.50
C LYS A 113 -10.30 -3.57 -22.68
N ASP A 114 -9.62 -4.55 -22.10
CA ASP A 114 -10.05 -5.94 -22.15
C ASP A 114 -11.13 -6.21 -21.09
N LYS A 115 -12.31 -6.61 -21.55
CA LYS A 115 -13.47 -6.95 -20.69
C LYS A 115 -13.64 -8.46 -20.51
N SER A 116 -12.77 -9.27 -21.12
CA SER A 116 -12.83 -10.74 -21.02
C SER A 116 -12.53 -11.21 -19.60
N MET A 117 -12.86 -12.47 -19.32
CA MET A 117 -12.55 -13.12 -18.04
C MET A 117 -11.43 -14.16 -18.17
N ILE A 118 -10.79 -14.23 -19.35
CA ILE A 118 -9.77 -15.25 -19.64
C ILE A 118 -8.45 -14.56 -19.82
N PHE A 119 -7.45 -14.84 -18.97
CA PHE A 119 -6.10 -14.27 -19.01
C PHE A 119 -6.06 -12.74 -19.14
N ASN A 120 -6.99 -12.04 -18.49
CA ASN A 120 -7.12 -10.61 -18.56
C ASN A 120 -6.12 -9.92 -17.64
N THR A 121 -4.90 -9.68 -18.12
CA THR A 121 -3.86 -8.98 -17.37
C THR A 121 -4.18 -7.50 -17.18
N ASP A 122 -4.90 -6.87 -18.10
CA ASP A 122 -5.33 -5.46 -17.98
C ASP A 122 -6.23 -5.26 -16.76
N LEU A 123 -7.20 -6.15 -16.57
CA LEU A 123 -8.08 -6.14 -15.39
C LEU A 123 -7.31 -6.44 -14.09
N VAL A 124 -6.44 -7.47 -14.10
CA VAL A 124 -5.65 -7.83 -12.91
C VAL A 124 -4.75 -6.69 -12.50
N GLU A 125 -4.03 -6.08 -13.43
CA GLU A 125 -3.16 -4.94 -13.14
C GLU A 125 -3.93 -3.71 -12.63
N THR A 126 -5.16 -3.51 -13.10
CA THR A 126 -6.02 -2.43 -12.61
C THR A 126 -6.49 -2.68 -11.18
N LEU A 127 -6.87 -3.91 -10.85
CA LEU A 127 -7.23 -4.31 -9.49
C LEU A 127 -6.05 -4.19 -8.52
N GLU A 128 -4.86 -4.60 -8.97
CA GLU A 128 -3.62 -4.41 -8.21
C GLU A 128 -3.29 -2.93 -8.00
N PHE A 129 -3.48 -2.12 -9.04
CA PHE A 129 -3.21 -0.69 -8.96
C PHE A 129 -4.12 0.02 -7.95
N ASP A 130 -5.41 -0.32 -7.89
CA ASP A 130 -6.33 0.21 -6.87
C ASP A 130 -5.84 -0.10 -5.44
N ASN A 131 -5.24 -1.27 -5.23
CA ASN A 131 -4.65 -1.60 -3.94
C ASN A 131 -3.32 -0.86 -3.70
N LEU A 132 -2.45 -0.78 -4.72
CA LEU A 132 -1.13 -0.14 -4.61
C LEU A 132 -1.23 1.35 -4.34
N ILE A 133 -2.14 2.06 -5.00
CA ILE A 133 -2.27 3.51 -4.81
C ILE A 133 -2.72 3.86 -3.39
N ARG A 134 -3.56 3.04 -2.76
CA ARG A 134 -3.96 3.20 -1.35
C ARG A 134 -2.77 3.05 -0.40
N GLN A 135 -1.91 2.06 -0.67
CA GLN A 135 -0.67 1.89 0.10
C GLN A 135 0.29 3.08 -0.11
N ALA A 136 0.37 3.62 -1.33
CA ALA A 136 1.17 4.80 -1.60
C ALA A 136 0.67 6.04 -0.83
N VAL A 137 -0.65 6.28 -0.80
CA VAL A 137 -1.27 7.35 -0.02
C VAL A 137 -0.90 7.23 1.46
N VAL A 138 -1.14 6.08 2.08
CA VAL A 138 -0.82 5.84 3.49
C VAL A 138 0.67 6.02 3.77
N THR A 139 1.52 5.51 2.88
CA THR A 139 2.98 5.56 3.06
C THR A 139 3.50 7.00 3.01
N VAL A 140 3.11 7.78 2.02
CA VAL A 140 3.60 9.15 1.86
C VAL A 140 3.07 10.08 2.96
N ASP A 141 1.80 9.94 3.34
CA ASP A 141 1.20 10.74 4.42
C ASP A 141 1.84 10.39 5.77
N SER A 142 2.04 9.11 6.07
CA SER A 142 2.72 8.68 7.30
C SER A 142 4.17 9.18 7.36
N ALA A 143 4.88 9.13 6.23
CA ALA A 143 6.24 9.65 6.14
C ALA A 143 6.30 11.18 6.30
N TYR A 144 5.31 11.90 5.77
CA TYR A 144 5.20 13.35 5.90
C TYR A 144 4.96 13.77 7.35
N ASN A 145 4.07 13.08 8.05
CA ASN A 145 3.69 13.41 9.41
C ASN A 145 4.75 13.01 10.46
N ARG A 146 5.59 12.02 10.17
CA ARG A 146 6.64 11.57 11.09
C ARG A 146 7.89 12.42 10.96
N LYS A 147 8.08 13.38 11.88
CA LYS A 147 9.17 14.37 11.86
C LYS A 147 10.39 13.92 12.68
N GLU A 148 10.91 12.76 12.35
CA GLU A 148 12.15 12.18 12.91
C GLU A 148 12.82 11.27 11.89
N SER A 149 14.03 10.81 12.19
CA SER A 149 14.67 9.70 11.48
C SER A 149 14.75 8.48 12.37
N ARG A 150 14.13 7.34 11.94
CA ARG A 150 14.09 6.09 12.70
C ARG A 150 14.04 4.89 11.75
N GLY A 151 14.96 3.94 11.92
CA GLY A 151 15.03 2.76 11.05
C GLY A 151 15.24 3.14 9.59
N ALA A 152 14.37 2.65 8.70
CA ALA A 152 14.41 2.97 7.28
C ALA A 152 13.82 4.36 6.94
N HIS A 153 13.14 5.02 7.88
CA HIS A 153 12.62 6.36 7.68
C HIS A 153 13.70 7.39 7.94
N ALA A 154 14.27 7.94 6.88
CA ALA A 154 15.32 8.96 6.94
C ALA A 154 14.80 10.32 6.49
N ARG A 155 14.81 11.29 7.38
CA ARG A 155 14.46 12.69 7.16
C ARG A 155 15.73 13.55 7.20
N GLU A 156 16.11 14.16 6.09
CA GLU A 156 17.28 15.04 6.06
C GLU A 156 17.07 16.30 6.90
N ASP A 157 15.84 16.78 6.98
CA ASP A 157 15.42 17.92 7.80
C ASP A 157 15.20 17.58 9.29
N PHE A 158 15.04 16.30 9.62
CA PHE A 158 14.93 15.78 10.99
C PHE A 158 15.83 14.56 11.17
N PRO A 159 17.18 14.74 11.17
CA PRO A 159 18.12 13.62 11.12
C PRO A 159 18.22 12.81 12.40
N LYS A 160 17.68 13.32 13.51
CA LYS A 160 17.72 12.65 14.81
C LYS A 160 16.41 11.95 15.11
N ARG A 161 16.52 10.87 15.91
CA ARG A 161 15.39 10.18 16.53
C ARG A 161 14.79 11.04 17.64
N ASP A 162 13.49 11.07 17.74
CA ASP A 162 12.74 11.80 18.77
C ASP A 162 11.92 10.80 19.58
N ASP A 163 12.48 10.33 20.71
CA ASP A 163 11.84 9.36 21.59
C ASP A 163 10.76 9.97 22.47
N GLU A 164 10.72 11.29 22.63
CA GLU A 164 9.68 11.95 23.43
C GLU A 164 8.33 11.97 22.67
N LYS A 165 8.37 12.26 21.36
CA LYS A 165 7.16 12.42 20.54
C LYS A 165 6.82 11.18 19.73
N PHE A 166 7.82 10.44 19.27
CA PHE A 166 7.64 9.38 18.28
C PHE A 166 8.05 7.98 18.76
N MET A 167 8.25 7.76 20.07
CA MET A 167 8.42 6.41 20.63
C MET A 167 7.10 5.62 20.62
N GLN A 168 6.40 5.66 19.48
CA GLN A 168 5.10 5.03 19.28
C GLN A 168 4.90 4.69 17.81
N HIS A 169 4.00 3.77 17.55
CA HIS A 169 3.61 3.43 16.17
C HIS A 169 2.81 4.58 15.54
N THR A 170 3.03 4.79 14.24
CA THR A 170 2.14 5.60 13.42
C THR A 170 0.99 4.71 12.96
N LEU A 171 -0.23 5.04 13.34
CA LEU A 171 -1.43 4.40 12.86
C LEU A 171 -2.09 5.29 11.82
N ALA A 172 -2.55 4.72 10.73
CA ALA A 172 -3.21 5.45 9.68
C ALA A 172 -4.48 4.73 9.23
N TRP A 173 -5.55 5.48 9.09
CA TRP A 173 -6.81 5.04 8.49
C TRP A 173 -6.98 5.74 7.16
N CYS A 174 -7.17 4.95 6.10
CA CYS A 174 -7.31 5.46 4.75
C CYS A 174 -8.79 5.41 4.33
N ASP A 175 -9.34 6.58 4.04
CA ASP A 175 -10.65 6.73 3.41
C ASP A 175 -10.46 7.36 2.03
N GLY A 176 -10.31 6.50 1.04
CA GLY A 176 -9.97 6.93 -0.31
C GLY A 176 -8.58 7.58 -0.37
N LYS A 177 -8.53 8.85 -0.79
CA LYS A 177 -7.28 9.64 -0.89
C LYS A 177 -6.89 10.36 0.40
N ASN A 178 -7.73 10.27 1.43
CA ASN A 178 -7.48 10.93 2.70
C ASN A 178 -7.02 9.93 3.75
N THR A 179 -6.08 10.35 4.59
CA THR A 179 -5.61 9.60 5.75
C THR A 179 -5.89 10.38 7.03
N LYS A 180 -6.15 9.65 8.08
CA LYS A 180 -6.28 10.15 9.46
C LYS A 180 -5.28 9.43 10.34
#